data_659b36c5cafadab62e8d6851f683d6ac
#
_entry.id   659b36c5cafadab62e8d6851f683d6ac
#
_cell.length_a   1.000
_cell.length_b   1.000
_cell.length_c   1.000
_cell.angle_alpha   90.00
_cell.angle_beta   90.00
_cell.angle_gamma   90.00
#
_symmetry.space_group_name_H-M   'P 1'
#
loop_
_entity.id
_entity.type
_entity.pdbx_description
1 polymer ?
#
loop_
_entity_poly.entity_id
_entity_poly.type
_entity_poly.pdbx_seq_one_letter_code
_entity_poly.pdbx_strand_id
1 'polypeptide(L)'
;MRTTPRKENARQRSSLALGHRSVAQEPEDESTGVNRSGVSARSMFDQKIGAAVLSIVRDKGLDAVTIESVTARSGVAKTTIYRRYSDRFELLAGVLDQLSPLHDARTFDLTKEGIVAILRDVQGVFEKLFGLAAVGRILASDADLSRQWQDKVIEPRIDGLRQFLAQGVRKGLLAPEVDYDRIVEMIIGGMLVSNARRGELSYEWAEEVVNTLWPLIHRRKYSAAWSGGRP
;
A
#
# COMPACT_ATOMS: atom_id res chain seq x y z
N MET A 1 -1.01 58.91 -24.70
CA MET A 1 -1.87 59.08 -25.88
C MET A 1 -2.84 57.91 -25.84
N ARG A 2 -4.05 58.16 -25.29
CA ARG A 2 -5.31 58.29 -26.01
C ARG A 2 -5.63 57.03 -26.80
N THR A 3 -6.71 56.25 -26.67
CA THR A 3 -8.08 56.55 -26.23
C THR A 3 -8.85 55.22 -26.24
N THR A 4 -9.64 54.94 -25.24
CA THR A 4 -10.95 54.23 -25.31
C THR A 4 -11.95 55.11 -26.11
N PRO A 5 -13.20 54.72 -26.43
CA PRO A 5 -14.09 53.67 -25.94
C PRO A 5 -15.19 53.23 -26.97
N ARG A 6 -16.20 52.49 -26.50
CA ARG A 6 -17.65 52.64 -26.68
C ARG A 6 -18.41 51.44 -27.28
N LYS A 7 -19.26 50.84 -26.46
CA LYS A 7 -20.71 50.95 -26.27
C LYS A 7 -21.60 50.51 -27.46
N GLU A 8 -22.52 49.65 -27.11
CA GLU A 8 -23.99 49.74 -26.94
C GLU A 8 -24.79 49.11 -28.07
N ASN A 9 -25.73 48.29 -27.85
CA ASN A 9 -27.16 48.37 -27.53
C ASN A 9 -27.84 47.00 -27.78
N ALA A 10 -28.57 46.42 -26.91
CA ALA A 10 -29.89 46.66 -26.34
C ALA A 10 -31.09 46.33 -27.25
N ARG A 11 -31.96 45.49 -26.67
CA ARG A 11 -33.45 45.37 -26.81
C ARG A 11 -34.00 44.67 -28.05
N GLN A 12 -34.89 43.72 -27.86
CA GLN A 12 -36.34 43.79 -27.52
C GLN A 12 -36.96 42.39 -27.53
N ARG A 13 -37.61 41.97 -26.43
CA ARG A 13 -39.08 41.90 -26.18
C ARG A 13 -39.93 41.19 -27.23
N SER A 14 -40.59 40.12 -26.85
CA SER A 14 -42.06 39.93 -26.62
C SER A 14 -42.39 38.44 -26.57
N SER A 15 -42.91 37.87 -25.52
CA SER A 15 -44.28 37.82 -25.00
C SER A 15 -45.22 36.86 -25.71
N LEU A 16 -45.93 36.09 -24.92
CA LEU A 16 -47.24 35.38 -24.99
C LEU A 16 -47.03 33.82 -24.93
N ALA A 17 -47.36 33.17 -23.89
CA ALA A 17 -48.56 32.94 -23.08
C ALA A 17 -49.24 31.60 -23.35
N LEU A 18 -49.49 30.88 -22.24
CA LEU A 18 -50.58 29.95 -21.99
C LEU A 18 -50.54 28.52 -22.55
N GLY A 19 -50.51 27.59 -21.61
CA GLY A 19 -50.87 26.18 -21.82
C GLY A 19 -50.66 25.35 -20.56
N HIS A 20 -51.61 25.47 -19.59
CA HIS A 20 -51.72 24.53 -18.47
C HIS A 20 -51.90 23.10 -18.97
N ARG A 21 -51.04 22.19 -18.49
CA ARG A 21 -51.43 20.78 -18.33
C ARG A 21 -50.73 20.21 -17.10
N SER A 22 -51.50 20.04 -16.05
CA SER A 22 -51.29 19.22 -14.90
C SER A 22 -50.98 17.78 -15.34
N VAL A 23 -49.84 17.24 -14.98
CA VAL A 23 -49.60 15.81 -14.99
C VAL A 23 -49.02 15.44 -13.64
N ALA A 24 -49.63 14.41 -13.09
CA ALA A 24 -49.48 13.84 -11.77
C ALA A 24 -48.01 13.64 -11.29
N GLN A 25 -47.77 14.00 -10.04
CA GLN A 25 -46.64 13.54 -9.24
C GLN A 25 -46.80 12.02 -9.00
N GLU A 26 -45.89 11.24 -9.55
CA GLU A 26 -45.59 9.91 -9.05
C GLU A 26 -44.68 10.05 -7.85
N PRO A 27 -44.84 9.22 -6.81
CA PRO A 27 -43.99 9.27 -5.63
C PRO A 27 -42.58 8.74 -5.99
N GLU A 28 -41.57 9.59 -5.81
CA GLU A 28 -40.16 9.15 -5.82
C GLU A 28 -39.95 8.10 -4.73
N ASP A 29 -39.57 6.92 -5.19
CA ASP A 29 -39.16 5.77 -4.40
C ASP A 29 -37.94 6.12 -3.57
N GLU A 30 -38.16 6.45 -2.29
CA GLU A 30 -37.14 6.61 -1.26
C GLU A 30 -36.62 5.24 -0.84
N SER A 31 -35.77 4.62 -1.67
CA SER A 31 -35.00 3.45 -1.21
C SER A 31 -33.65 3.30 -1.94
N THR A 32 -32.75 4.27 -1.76
CA THR A 32 -31.30 4.03 -1.88
C THR A 32 -30.51 4.93 -0.93
N GLY A 33 -30.90 4.90 0.33
CA GLY A 33 -30.09 5.34 1.44
C GLY A 33 -28.99 4.31 1.73
N VAL A 34 -28.10 4.04 0.77
CA VAL A 34 -26.87 3.27 1.02
C VAL A 34 -26.04 4.04 2.01
N ASN A 35 -26.08 3.60 3.20
CA ASN A 35 -25.41 3.83 4.46
C ASN A 35 -24.03 4.55 4.35
N ARG A 36 -24.00 5.79 3.88
CA ARG A 36 -22.80 6.66 3.85
C ARG A 36 -22.27 6.93 5.26
N SER A 37 -23.12 6.91 6.28
CA SER A 37 -22.73 7.10 7.68
C SER A 37 -21.95 5.91 8.26
N GLY A 38 -22.30 4.69 7.86
CA GLY A 38 -21.62 3.47 8.30
C GLY A 38 -20.22 3.32 7.71
N VAL A 39 -20.01 3.71 6.45
CA VAL A 39 -18.69 3.69 5.78
C VAL A 39 -17.77 4.74 6.38
N SER A 40 -18.28 5.95 6.65
CA SER A 40 -17.50 7.03 7.28
C SER A 40 -17.08 6.70 8.72
N ALA A 41 -18.00 6.15 9.53
CA ALA A 41 -17.70 5.73 10.90
C ALA A 41 -16.68 4.57 10.91
N ARG A 42 -16.80 3.60 10.00
CA ARG A 42 -15.87 2.48 9.86
C ARG A 42 -14.45 2.96 9.54
N SER A 43 -14.32 3.88 8.59
CA SER A 43 -13.05 4.50 8.22
C SER A 43 -12.42 5.28 9.38
N MET A 44 -13.21 6.02 10.15
CA MET A 44 -12.72 6.75 11.34
C MET A 44 -12.18 5.81 12.43
N PHE A 45 -12.84 4.67 12.68
CA PHE A 45 -12.35 3.70 13.67
C PHE A 45 -11.05 3.06 13.20
N ASP A 46 -10.94 2.72 11.92
CA ASP A 46 -9.73 2.13 11.36
C ASP A 46 -8.56 3.11 11.42
N GLN A 47 -8.78 4.38 11.14
CA GLN A 47 -7.77 5.44 11.30
C GLN A 47 -7.33 5.63 12.76
N LYS A 48 -8.27 5.61 13.74
CA LYS A 48 -7.93 5.71 15.17
C LYS A 48 -7.11 4.51 15.64
N ILE A 49 -7.48 3.31 15.23
CA ILE A 49 -6.75 2.08 15.56
C ILE A 49 -5.35 2.13 14.94
N GLY A 50 -5.23 2.46 13.65
CA GLY A 50 -3.95 2.58 12.96
C GLY A 50 -3.02 3.61 13.61
N ALA A 51 -3.53 4.81 13.90
CA ALA A 51 -2.77 5.86 14.59
C ALA A 51 -2.30 5.43 15.99
N ALA A 52 -3.15 4.71 16.74
CA ALA A 52 -2.79 4.18 18.05
C ALA A 52 -1.70 3.13 17.96
N VAL A 53 -1.79 2.18 17.01
CA VAL A 53 -0.77 1.17 16.76
C VAL A 53 0.56 1.82 16.42
N LEU A 54 0.58 2.74 15.45
CA LEU A 54 1.81 3.47 15.05
C LEU A 54 2.45 4.21 16.23
N SER A 55 1.62 4.86 17.07
CA SER A 55 2.10 5.55 18.26
C SER A 55 2.71 4.57 19.28
N ILE A 56 2.04 3.43 19.55
CA ILE A 56 2.55 2.42 20.49
C ILE A 56 3.86 1.83 19.97
N VAL A 57 3.94 1.49 18.68
CA VAL A 57 5.16 0.94 18.06
C VAL A 57 6.32 1.91 18.20
N ARG A 58 6.11 3.19 17.94
CA ARG A 58 7.14 4.24 18.06
C ARG A 58 7.61 4.41 19.50
N ASP A 59 6.66 4.51 20.46
CA ASP A 59 6.97 4.84 21.85
C ASP A 59 7.54 3.65 22.61
N LYS A 60 7.01 2.44 22.39
CA LYS A 60 7.26 1.25 23.21
C LYS A 60 7.70 0.02 22.41
N GLY A 61 7.64 0.08 21.09
CA GLY A 61 7.93 -1.04 20.19
C GLY A 61 6.74 -1.95 19.92
N LEU A 62 6.95 -2.85 18.95
CA LEU A 62 5.91 -3.74 18.44
C LEU A 62 5.35 -4.69 19.51
N ASP A 63 6.20 -5.13 20.45
CA ASP A 63 5.81 -6.04 21.53
C ASP A 63 4.75 -5.43 22.46
N ALA A 64 4.74 -4.11 22.59
CA ALA A 64 3.75 -3.39 23.39
C ALA A 64 2.37 -3.25 22.70
N VAL A 65 2.24 -3.66 21.44
CA VAL A 65 0.96 -3.66 20.74
C VAL A 65 0.13 -4.84 21.20
N THR A 66 -0.85 -4.58 22.04
CA THR A 66 -1.89 -5.51 22.49
C THR A 66 -3.26 -4.90 22.25
N ILE A 67 -4.32 -5.71 22.25
CA ILE A 67 -5.69 -5.18 22.13
C ILE A 67 -5.97 -4.16 23.25
N GLU A 68 -5.49 -4.43 24.46
CA GLU A 68 -5.63 -3.55 25.63
C GLU A 68 -4.93 -2.21 25.44
N SER A 69 -3.67 -2.25 24.99
CA SER A 69 -2.89 -1.01 24.79
C SER A 69 -3.47 -0.17 23.65
N VAL A 70 -3.97 -0.81 22.59
CA VAL A 70 -4.64 -0.12 21.48
C VAL A 70 -6.00 0.44 21.92
N THR A 71 -6.79 -0.30 22.71
CA THR A 71 -8.02 0.20 23.32
C THR A 71 -7.77 1.45 24.14
N ALA A 72 -6.78 1.40 25.05
CA ALA A 72 -6.43 2.53 25.91
C ALA A 72 -5.93 3.75 25.11
N ARG A 73 -5.19 3.54 24.02
CA ARG A 73 -4.59 4.63 23.22
C ARG A 73 -5.58 5.22 22.20
N SER A 74 -6.41 4.38 21.58
CA SER A 74 -7.35 4.80 20.52
C SER A 74 -8.67 5.34 21.04
N GLY A 75 -9.05 4.98 22.29
CA GLY A 75 -10.39 5.19 22.83
C GLY A 75 -11.48 4.34 22.15
N VAL A 76 -11.12 3.40 21.29
CA VAL A 76 -12.06 2.46 20.66
C VAL A 76 -12.35 1.33 21.63
N ALA A 77 -13.63 1.03 21.84
CA ALA A 77 -14.05 -0.03 22.78
C ALA A 77 -13.44 -1.40 22.39
N LYS A 78 -12.98 -2.15 23.39
CA LYS A 78 -12.36 -3.47 23.23
C LYS A 78 -13.23 -4.43 22.41
N THR A 79 -14.55 -4.42 22.65
CA THR A 79 -15.52 -5.23 21.89
C THR A 79 -15.58 -4.84 20.42
N THR A 80 -15.38 -3.57 20.09
CA THR A 80 -15.33 -3.10 18.70
C THR A 80 -14.06 -3.58 17.99
N ILE A 81 -12.93 -3.62 18.71
CA ILE A 81 -11.67 -4.15 18.18
C ILE A 81 -11.80 -5.65 17.97
N TYR A 82 -12.26 -6.42 18.97
CA TYR A 82 -12.42 -7.89 18.86
C TYR A 82 -13.43 -8.34 17.80
N ARG A 83 -14.42 -7.51 17.46
CA ARG A 83 -15.34 -7.82 16.35
C ARG A 83 -14.64 -7.81 15.00
N ARG A 84 -13.47 -7.16 14.87
CA ARG A 84 -12.70 -7.01 13.62
C ARG A 84 -11.44 -7.84 13.59
N TYR A 85 -10.82 -8.01 14.73
CA TYR A 85 -9.52 -8.65 14.87
C TYR A 85 -9.57 -9.64 16.03
N SER A 86 -9.38 -10.91 15.74
CA SER A 86 -9.44 -11.99 16.73
C SER A 86 -8.26 -11.92 17.72
N ASP A 87 -7.11 -11.44 17.25
CA ASP A 87 -5.90 -11.34 18.04
C ASP A 87 -5.03 -10.12 17.62
N ARG A 88 -3.91 -9.95 18.32
CA ARG A 88 -2.96 -8.86 18.05
C ARG A 88 -2.30 -8.94 16.66
N PHE A 89 -2.12 -10.14 16.14
CA PHE A 89 -1.46 -10.31 14.84
C PHE A 89 -2.40 -9.96 13.70
N GLU A 90 -3.67 -10.35 13.83
CA GLU A 90 -4.69 -9.94 12.86
C GLU A 90 -4.89 -8.42 12.87
N LEU A 91 -4.85 -7.79 14.06
CA LEU A 91 -4.87 -6.34 14.18
C LEU A 91 -3.66 -5.69 13.50
N LEU A 92 -2.45 -6.21 13.73
CA LEU A 92 -1.23 -5.71 13.10
C LEU A 92 -1.26 -5.91 11.58
N ALA A 93 -1.72 -7.07 11.11
CA ALA A 93 -1.88 -7.35 9.69
C ALA A 93 -2.86 -6.36 9.04
N GLY A 94 -4.02 -6.11 9.67
CA GLY A 94 -5.00 -5.16 9.18
C GLY A 94 -4.50 -3.71 9.13
N VAL A 95 -3.68 -3.29 10.09
CA VAL A 95 -3.03 -1.96 10.06
C VAL A 95 -1.99 -1.89 8.96
N LEU A 96 -1.21 -2.95 8.75
CA LEU A 96 -0.27 -3.03 7.63
C LEU A 96 -0.97 -2.93 6.28
N ASP A 97 -2.11 -3.60 6.11
CA ASP A 97 -2.91 -3.56 4.89
C ASP A 97 -3.45 -2.15 4.57
N GLN A 98 -3.70 -1.34 5.60
CA GLN A 98 -4.09 0.06 5.42
C GLN A 98 -2.92 0.96 5.00
N LEU A 99 -1.70 0.57 5.35
CA LEU A 99 -0.49 1.36 5.06
C LEU A 99 0.17 0.99 3.74
N SER A 100 -0.07 -0.22 3.26
CA SER A 100 0.60 -0.78 2.11
C SER A 100 -0.35 -1.67 1.29
N PRO A 101 -0.47 -1.48 -0.03
CA PRO A 101 -1.20 -2.36 -0.92
C PRO A 101 -0.43 -3.64 -1.28
N LEU A 102 0.72 -3.91 -0.68
CA LEU A 102 1.60 -5.04 -1.05
C LEU A 102 0.93 -6.41 -0.91
N HIS A 103 -0.12 -6.53 -0.08
CA HIS A 103 -0.92 -7.75 0.03
C HIS A 103 -1.67 -8.11 -1.28
N ASP A 104 -1.90 -7.14 -2.16
CA ASP A 104 -2.42 -7.37 -3.51
C ASP A 104 -1.42 -6.91 -4.57
N ALA A 105 -0.52 -7.82 -4.95
CA ALA A 105 0.51 -7.55 -5.95
C ALA A 105 -0.06 -7.13 -7.33
N ARG A 106 -1.36 -7.37 -7.59
CA ARG A 106 -2.04 -6.91 -8.81
C ARG A 106 -2.21 -5.40 -8.88
N THR A 107 -2.00 -4.69 -7.78
CA THR A 107 -2.03 -3.22 -7.74
C THR A 107 -0.80 -2.59 -8.39
N PHE A 108 0.25 -3.37 -8.67
CA PHE A 108 1.48 -2.91 -9.28
C PHE A 108 1.61 -3.38 -10.73
N ASP A 109 2.18 -2.54 -11.57
CA ASP A 109 2.49 -2.90 -12.94
C ASP A 109 3.66 -3.89 -13.02
N LEU A 110 3.56 -4.86 -13.93
CA LEU A 110 4.65 -5.80 -14.21
C LEU A 110 5.72 -5.15 -15.11
N THR A 111 6.41 -4.15 -14.56
CA THR A 111 7.49 -3.39 -15.19
C THR A 111 8.64 -3.21 -14.21
N LYS A 112 9.76 -2.70 -14.68
CA LYS A 112 10.86 -2.28 -13.81
C LYS A 112 10.41 -1.23 -12.80
N GLU A 113 9.65 -0.25 -13.27
CA GLU A 113 9.08 0.83 -12.48
C GLU A 113 8.10 0.31 -11.43
N GLY A 114 7.32 -0.74 -11.77
CA GLY A 114 6.43 -1.40 -10.81
C GLY A 114 7.20 -2.11 -9.69
N ILE A 115 8.35 -2.73 -9.99
CA ILE A 115 9.22 -3.31 -8.96
C ILE A 115 9.82 -2.20 -8.07
N VAL A 116 10.21 -1.06 -8.64
CA VAL A 116 10.64 0.11 -7.85
C VAL A 116 9.51 0.59 -6.94
N ALA A 117 8.27 0.65 -7.43
CA ALA A 117 7.11 1.06 -6.65
C ALA A 117 6.85 0.10 -5.47
N ILE A 118 6.97 -1.22 -5.68
CA ILE A 118 6.89 -2.23 -4.62
C ILE A 118 7.97 -2.00 -3.55
N LEU A 119 9.21 -1.78 -3.95
CA LEU A 119 10.30 -1.53 -3.01
C LEU A 119 10.11 -0.24 -2.22
N ARG A 120 9.61 0.82 -2.86
CA ARG A 120 9.27 2.08 -2.17
C ARG A 120 8.14 1.89 -1.15
N ASP A 121 7.15 1.08 -1.49
CA ASP A 121 6.07 0.73 -0.57
C ASP A 121 6.60 -0.03 0.65
N VAL A 122 7.43 -1.06 0.45
CA VAL A 122 8.11 -1.80 1.52
C VAL A 122 8.98 -0.87 2.37
N GLN A 123 9.76 0.02 1.76
CA GLN A 123 10.56 1.02 2.45
C GLN A 123 9.68 1.92 3.34
N GLY A 124 8.58 2.45 2.81
CA GLY A 124 7.67 3.31 3.55
C GLY A 124 7.01 2.61 4.75
N VAL A 125 6.66 1.33 4.62
CA VAL A 125 6.16 0.51 5.74
C VAL A 125 7.25 0.28 6.78
N PHE A 126 8.46 -0.04 6.35
CA PHE A 126 9.60 -0.21 7.24
C PHE A 126 9.85 1.05 8.08
N GLU A 127 9.93 2.21 7.44
CA GLU A 127 10.19 3.49 8.11
C GLU A 127 9.07 3.89 9.09
N LYS A 128 7.80 3.66 8.72
CA LYS A 128 6.65 4.05 9.54
C LYS A 128 6.40 3.13 10.72
N LEU A 129 6.57 1.83 10.54
CA LEU A 129 6.17 0.82 11.53
C LEU A 129 7.33 0.13 12.22
N PHE A 130 8.33 -0.24 11.47
CA PHE A 130 9.32 -1.16 12.01
C PHE A 130 10.56 -0.42 12.49
N GLY A 131 11.28 0.22 11.61
CA GLY A 131 12.62 0.66 11.89
C GLY A 131 13.52 -0.49 12.35
N LEU A 132 14.80 -0.24 12.45
CA LEU A 132 15.79 -1.26 12.83
C LEU A 132 15.55 -1.82 14.24
N ALA A 133 15.14 -0.98 15.20
CA ALA A 133 14.92 -1.39 16.59
C ALA A 133 13.73 -2.35 16.75
N ALA A 134 12.64 -2.17 15.97
CA ALA A 134 11.50 -3.07 16.02
C ALA A 134 11.84 -4.43 15.39
N VAL A 135 12.52 -4.44 14.25
CA VAL A 135 13.01 -5.68 13.63
C VAL A 135 13.94 -6.42 14.56
N GLY A 136 14.89 -5.73 15.20
CA GLY A 136 15.81 -6.33 16.18
C GLY A 136 15.06 -7.00 17.35
N ARG A 137 14.01 -6.37 17.87
CA ARG A 137 13.16 -6.97 18.92
C ARG A 137 12.40 -8.20 18.46
N ILE A 138 11.86 -8.18 17.23
CA ILE A 138 11.18 -9.36 16.65
C ILE A 138 12.16 -10.51 16.53
N LEU A 139 13.37 -10.27 16.01
CA LEU A 139 14.41 -11.29 15.85
C LEU A 139 14.92 -11.83 17.19
N ALA A 140 14.88 -11.02 18.25
CA ALA A 140 15.28 -11.39 19.60
C ALA A 140 14.13 -11.94 20.45
N SER A 141 12.88 -11.96 19.94
CA SER A 141 11.72 -12.49 20.65
C SER A 141 11.78 -14.03 20.74
N ASP A 142 10.93 -14.60 21.61
CA ASP A 142 10.82 -16.05 21.68
C ASP A 142 10.36 -16.67 20.34
N ALA A 143 10.67 -17.95 20.15
CA ALA A 143 10.42 -18.63 18.88
C ALA A 143 8.94 -18.71 18.50
N ASP A 144 8.02 -18.74 19.48
CA ASP A 144 6.57 -18.82 19.20
C ASP A 144 6.01 -17.48 18.73
N LEU A 145 6.42 -16.39 19.36
CA LEU A 145 6.04 -15.04 18.96
C LEU A 145 6.59 -14.71 17.56
N SER A 146 7.85 -15.06 17.33
CA SER A 146 8.51 -14.87 16.04
C SER A 146 7.82 -15.65 14.92
N ARG A 147 7.46 -16.92 15.16
CA ARG A 147 6.71 -17.74 14.20
C ARG A 147 5.32 -17.16 13.91
N GLN A 148 4.54 -16.81 14.92
CA GLN A 148 3.21 -16.24 14.73
C GLN A 148 3.27 -14.93 13.94
N TRP A 149 4.27 -14.11 14.19
CA TRP A 149 4.51 -12.91 13.39
C TRP A 149 4.80 -13.26 11.93
N GLN A 150 5.71 -14.21 11.71
CA GLN A 150 6.07 -14.66 10.36
C GLN A 150 4.84 -15.20 9.63
N ASP A 151 4.11 -16.15 10.22
CA ASP A 151 3.02 -16.87 9.58
C ASP A 151 1.80 -15.98 9.32
N LYS A 152 1.44 -15.13 10.29
CA LYS A 152 0.18 -14.36 10.24
C LYS A 152 0.34 -12.99 9.62
N VAL A 153 1.52 -12.40 9.67
CA VAL A 153 1.75 -11.02 9.24
C VAL A 153 2.62 -10.94 8.00
N ILE A 154 3.74 -11.65 7.96
CA ILE A 154 4.72 -11.50 6.89
C ILE A 154 4.41 -12.42 5.70
N GLU A 155 4.17 -13.70 5.94
CA GLU A 155 4.02 -14.70 4.87
C GLU A 155 2.90 -14.37 3.87
N PRO A 156 1.72 -13.87 4.25
CA PRO A 156 0.69 -13.47 3.28
C PRO A 156 1.15 -12.39 2.29
N ARG A 157 2.07 -11.51 2.72
CA ARG A 157 2.64 -10.45 1.88
C ARG A 157 3.73 -10.98 0.96
N ILE A 158 4.55 -11.88 1.48
CA ILE A 158 5.56 -12.60 0.67
C ILE A 158 4.87 -13.42 -0.41
N ASP A 159 3.75 -14.09 -0.12
CA ASP A 159 2.98 -14.83 -1.10
C ASP A 159 2.42 -13.92 -2.21
N GLY A 160 1.92 -12.74 -1.88
CA GLY A 160 1.52 -11.74 -2.86
C GLY A 160 2.68 -11.34 -3.78
N LEU A 161 3.85 -11.11 -3.22
CA LEU A 161 5.07 -10.79 -3.97
C LEU A 161 5.52 -11.98 -4.85
N ARG A 162 5.50 -13.21 -4.33
CA ARG A 162 5.81 -14.42 -5.12
C ARG A 162 4.89 -14.57 -6.33
N GLN A 163 3.59 -14.32 -6.16
CA GLN A 163 2.62 -14.35 -7.25
C GLN A 163 2.93 -13.30 -8.32
N PHE A 164 3.28 -12.09 -7.92
CA PHE A 164 3.69 -11.01 -8.82
C PHE A 164 4.95 -11.39 -9.61
N LEU A 165 5.99 -11.87 -8.94
CA LEU A 165 7.23 -12.30 -9.58
C LEU A 165 7.01 -13.50 -10.53
N ALA A 166 6.23 -14.51 -10.10
CA ALA A 166 5.87 -15.64 -10.93
C ALA A 166 5.08 -15.21 -12.19
N GLN A 167 4.22 -14.20 -12.09
CA GLN A 167 3.56 -13.64 -13.27
C GLN A 167 4.56 -12.93 -14.18
N GLY A 168 5.55 -12.22 -13.64
CA GLY A 168 6.65 -11.63 -14.41
C GLY A 168 7.45 -12.67 -15.21
N VAL A 169 7.74 -13.81 -14.60
CA VAL A 169 8.38 -14.96 -15.26
C VAL A 169 7.49 -15.53 -16.38
N ARG A 170 6.20 -15.79 -16.09
CA ARG A 170 5.24 -16.31 -17.09
C ARG A 170 5.09 -15.38 -18.30
N LYS A 171 5.10 -14.07 -18.09
CA LYS A 171 5.02 -13.07 -19.18
C LYS A 171 6.36 -12.83 -19.88
N GLY A 172 7.43 -13.49 -19.45
CA GLY A 172 8.75 -13.38 -20.06
C GLY A 172 9.46 -12.04 -19.79
N LEU A 173 9.04 -11.30 -18.77
CA LEU A 173 9.72 -10.11 -18.28
C LEU A 173 10.91 -10.48 -17.39
N LEU A 174 10.72 -11.46 -16.51
CA LEU A 174 11.70 -11.90 -15.52
C LEU A 174 12.32 -13.25 -15.92
N ALA A 175 13.56 -13.47 -15.53
CA ALA A 175 14.34 -14.64 -15.82
C ALA A 175 13.88 -15.84 -14.97
N PRO A 176 13.51 -16.99 -15.56
CA PRO A 176 12.97 -18.13 -14.81
C PRO A 176 14.00 -18.88 -13.96
N GLU A 177 15.30 -18.69 -14.24
CA GLU A 177 16.42 -19.34 -13.57
C GLU A 177 16.81 -18.65 -12.26
N VAL A 178 16.21 -17.51 -11.92
CA VAL A 178 16.55 -16.73 -10.73
C VAL A 178 15.75 -17.20 -9.51
N ASP A 179 16.44 -17.41 -8.40
CA ASP A 179 15.82 -17.65 -7.09
C ASP A 179 15.33 -16.33 -6.50
N TYR A 180 14.05 -16.05 -6.72
CA TYR A 180 13.43 -14.79 -6.28
C TYR A 180 13.25 -14.72 -4.77
N ASP A 181 13.07 -15.83 -4.06
CA ASP A 181 13.01 -15.81 -2.58
C ASP A 181 14.35 -15.34 -2.03
N ARG A 182 15.47 -15.82 -2.60
CA ARG A 182 16.80 -15.36 -2.24
C ARG A 182 17.03 -13.86 -2.56
N ILE A 183 16.55 -13.40 -3.70
CA ILE A 183 16.61 -11.96 -4.05
C ILE A 183 15.86 -11.12 -3.02
N VAL A 184 14.67 -11.54 -2.61
CA VAL A 184 13.87 -10.83 -1.59
C VAL A 184 14.60 -10.79 -0.25
N GLU A 185 15.18 -11.90 0.20
CA GLU A 185 16.01 -11.95 1.42
C GLU A 185 17.21 -10.99 1.36
N MET A 186 17.91 -10.95 0.23
CA MET A 186 19.03 -10.03 0.00
C MET A 186 18.60 -8.57 0.04
N ILE A 187 17.45 -8.24 -0.55
CA ILE A 187 16.90 -6.88 -0.54
C ILE A 187 16.54 -6.45 0.88
N ILE A 188 15.83 -7.31 1.63
CA ILE A 188 15.47 -7.03 3.03
C ILE A 188 16.72 -6.87 3.89
N GLY A 189 17.68 -7.76 3.78
CA GLY A 189 18.97 -7.67 4.49
C GLY A 189 19.72 -6.38 4.13
N GLY A 190 19.78 -6.03 2.83
CA GLY A 190 20.39 -4.79 2.35
C GLY A 190 19.70 -3.54 2.91
N MET A 191 18.36 -3.55 3.00
CA MET A 191 17.56 -2.47 3.60
C MET A 191 17.95 -2.27 5.08
N LEU A 192 17.99 -3.34 5.86
CA LEU A 192 18.36 -3.29 7.28
C LEU A 192 19.78 -2.76 7.47
N VAL A 193 20.74 -3.27 6.71
CA VAL A 193 22.14 -2.84 6.78
C VAL A 193 22.31 -1.38 6.36
N SER A 194 21.62 -0.95 5.29
CA SER A 194 21.66 0.44 4.84
C SER A 194 21.09 1.39 5.90
N ASN A 195 19.96 1.03 6.51
CA ASN A 195 19.37 1.81 7.59
C ASN A 195 20.29 1.84 8.83
N ALA A 196 20.86 0.69 9.22
CA ALA A 196 21.78 0.61 10.36
C ALA A 196 23.01 1.52 10.21
N ARG A 197 23.54 1.62 8.99
CA ARG A 197 24.77 2.40 8.70
C ARG A 197 24.51 3.91 8.56
N ARG A 198 23.35 4.30 8.02
CA ARG A 198 23.05 5.68 7.63
C ARG A 198 22.03 6.36 8.54
N GLY A 199 21.31 5.60 9.38
CA GLY A 199 20.21 6.09 10.22
C GLY A 199 18.87 6.16 9.50
N GLU A 200 18.89 6.32 8.18
CA GLU A 200 17.72 6.39 7.31
C GLU A 200 18.01 5.78 5.94
N LEU A 201 16.98 5.51 5.16
CA LEU A 201 17.11 5.12 3.76
C LEU A 201 16.92 6.36 2.88
N SER A 202 17.74 6.50 1.83
CA SER A 202 17.52 7.57 0.85
C SER A 202 16.24 7.33 0.05
N TYR A 203 15.66 8.39 -0.48
CA TYR A 203 14.49 8.29 -1.37
C TYR A 203 14.81 7.44 -2.62
N GLU A 204 16.05 7.50 -3.09
CA GLU A 204 16.54 6.80 -4.29
C GLU A 204 16.89 5.34 -4.02
N TRP A 205 16.95 4.89 -2.77
CA TRP A 205 17.40 3.55 -2.38
C TRP A 205 16.69 2.43 -3.17
N ALA A 206 15.38 2.49 -3.28
CA ALA A 206 14.60 1.49 -4.00
C ALA A 206 14.99 1.42 -5.48
N GLU A 207 15.19 2.57 -6.12
CA GLU A 207 15.60 2.66 -7.52
C GLU A 207 17.03 2.18 -7.74
N GLU A 208 17.98 2.53 -6.86
CA GLU A 208 19.36 2.07 -6.90
C GLU A 208 19.43 0.54 -6.77
N VAL A 209 18.66 -0.05 -5.84
CA VAL A 209 18.60 -1.51 -5.67
C VAL A 209 18.05 -2.19 -6.92
N VAL A 210 16.93 -1.70 -7.48
CA VAL A 210 16.36 -2.29 -8.69
C VAL A 210 17.31 -2.12 -9.86
N ASN A 211 17.95 -0.97 -10.05
CA ASN A 211 18.94 -0.74 -11.10
C ASN A 211 20.09 -1.73 -11.02
N THR A 212 20.56 -2.02 -9.80
CA THR A 212 21.64 -2.98 -9.55
C THR A 212 21.23 -4.41 -9.89
N LEU A 213 20.00 -4.81 -9.50
CA LEU A 213 19.51 -6.18 -9.68
C LEU A 213 18.91 -6.43 -11.06
N TRP A 214 18.46 -5.38 -11.77
CA TRP A 214 17.76 -5.51 -13.04
C TRP A 214 18.49 -6.34 -14.09
N PRO A 215 19.81 -6.16 -14.33
CA PRO A 215 20.55 -6.99 -15.28
C PRO A 215 20.54 -8.50 -14.94
N LEU A 216 20.35 -8.85 -13.67
CA LEU A 216 20.31 -10.23 -13.19
C LEU A 216 18.90 -10.82 -13.33
N ILE A 217 17.86 -10.07 -12.95
CA ILE A 217 16.48 -10.57 -12.88
C ILE A 217 15.69 -10.41 -14.18
N HIS A 218 16.06 -9.46 -15.04
CA HIS A 218 15.36 -9.23 -16.31
C HIS A 218 15.75 -10.27 -17.34
N ARG A 219 14.74 -10.87 -17.99
CA ARG A 219 14.98 -11.83 -19.06
C ARG A 219 15.56 -11.11 -20.29
N ARG A 220 16.86 -11.27 -20.53
CA ARG A 220 17.46 -10.83 -21.78
C ARG A 220 16.86 -11.68 -22.92
N LYS A 221 16.21 -11.05 -23.90
CA LYS A 221 15.99 -11.72 -25.18
C LYS A 221 17.39 -12.02 -25.72
N TYR A 222 17.74 -13.30 -25.75
CA TYR A 222 18.94 -13.73 -26.47
C TYR A 222 18.81 -13.23 -27.90
N SER A 223 19.53 -12.21 -28.29
CA SER A 223 19.79 -11.96 -29.68
C SER A 223 20.68 -13.12 -30.12
N ALA A 224 20.11 -13.99 -30.96
CA ALA A 224 20.83 -15.07 -31.64
C ALA A 224 21.85 -14.44 -32.63
N ALA A 225 22.94 -13.91 -32.11
CA ALA A 225 24.02 -13.31 -32.89
C ALA A 225 25.37 -13.75 -32.32
N TRP A 226 25.50 -15.05 -32.04
CA TRP A 226 26.82 -15.65 -31.96
C TRP A 226 26.82 -17.04 -32.65
N SER A 227 26.43 -17.04 -33.91
CA SER A 227 26.78 -18.11 -34.88
C SER A 227 27.95 -17.57 -35.72
N GLY A 228 29.16 -17.65 -35.20
CA GLY A 228 30.27 -17.10 -35.91
C GLY A 228 31.60 -17.70 -35.45
N GLY A 229 32.07 -18.74 -36.17
CA GLY A 229 33.48 -18.95 -36.34
C GLY A 229 34.14 -19.87 -35.33
N ARG A 230 34.20 -21.15 -35.68
CA ARG A 230 35.41 -21.91 -35.40
C ARG A 230 36.35 -21.74 -36.58
N PRO A 231 37.64 -21.53 -36.30
CA PRO A 231 38.65 -21.70 -37.35
C PRO A 231 38.82 -23.17 -37.76
#